data_0ede87974280b138f27d67d728bc394e
#
_entry.id   0ede87974280b138f27d67d728bc394e
#
_cell.length_a   1.000
_cell.length_b   1.000
_cell.length_c   1.000
_cell.angle_alpha   90.00
_cell.angle_beta   90.00
_cell.angle_gamma   90.00
#
_symmetry.space_group_name_H-M   'P 1'
#
loop_
_entity.id
_entity.type
_entity.pdbx_description
1 polymer ?
#
loop_
_entity_poly.entity_id
_entity_poly.type
_entity_poly.pdbx_seq_one_letter_code
_entity_poly.pdbx_strand_id
1 'polypeptide(L)'
;MGRQTHSRALSVWANGERVGVWRLPTRGPMEFAYDPAWVASPAGRPLSLSLPFAPGNVVHKGPRVLNYFDNLLPDSEAIRKRIAQRYQTDTLDAFDLLQAIGRDCVGAVQLLAVDDAPAGVERIEGTPLSDSEIEAMLARTVSSPALGARDEADDFRISLAGAQEKTALLWHDGKWQRPHGATPTTHIFKLPLGLVGNKLADLSTSVENEWLCLQILRAYGLPVANAEIMTFGKQRVLSVERFDRQLHSSGQWLLRLPQEDFCQVYGVPSHRKYENEGGPGVLDLARILQQSVSAQQDIETLLASQILFWMLAAPDGHAKNFSIRLLAGGQYRLTPLYDVMSIWPVEGNGPNQWSWFKAKLAMAMWSRSKHDAFRDVQRRHFNTMALRCSYGANAEPLIQRLIEQTPEVIARVSAELPERFPGKVAERIFKGLKSSAATLGKMPPA
;
A
#
# COMPACT_ATOMS: atom_id res chain seq x y z
N MET A 1 17.65 37.64 -20.94
CA MET A 1 16.31 37.22 -21.41
C MET A 1 15.77 36.27 -20.39
N GLY A 2 14.71 36.64 -19.65
CA GLY A 2 14.09 35.78 -18.64
C GLY A 2 13.45 34.57 -19.33
N ARG A 3 13.76 33.36 -18.83
CA ARG A 3 13.14 32.12 -19.26
C ARG A 3 11.64 32.24 -19.00
N GLN A 4 10.82 32.30 -20.06
CA GLN A 4 9.37 32.23 -19.89
C GLN A 4 9.05 30.88 -19.22
N THR A 5 8.62 30.95 -17.98
CA THR A 5 8.14 29.76 -17.28
C THR A 5 6.78 29.38 -17.86
N HIS A 6 6.75 28.35 -18.68
CA HIS A 6 5.50 27.80 -19.22
C HIS A 6 4.80 26.95 -18.16
N SER A 7 3.48 26.99 -18.13
CA SER A 7 2.66 26.04 -17.36
C SER A 7 2.98 24.62 -17.79
N ARG A 8 3.26 23.74 -16.82
CA ARG A 8 3.57 22.32 -17.09
C ARG A 8 2.32 21.49 -16.85
N ALA A 9 2.13 20.43 -17.64
CA ALA A 9 0.98 19.55 -17.50
C ALA A 9 1.31 18.10 -17.83
N LEU A 10 0.57 17.17 -17.20
CA LEU A 10 0.60 15.74 -17.48
C LEU A 10 -0.83 15.26 -17.76
N SER A 11 -0.99 14.43 -18.79
CA SER A 11 -2.22 13.69 -19.03
C SER A 11 -2.31 12.48 -18.10
N VAL A 12 -3.47 12.30 -17.47
CA VAL A 12 -3.79 11.17 -16.60
C VAL A 12 -4.62 10.19 -17.41
N TRP A 13 -4.17 8.93 -17.45
CA TRP A 13 -4.78 7.85 -18.22
C TRP A 13 -5.16 6.68 -17.33
N ALA A 14 -6.18 5.93 -17.74
CA ALA A 14 -6.58 4.67 -17.15
C ALA A 14 -7.02 3.71 -18.26
N ASN A 15 -6.32 2.58 -18.44
CA ASN A 15 -6.65 1.56 -19.43
C ASN A 15 -6.90 2.10 -20.87
N GLY A 16 -6.11 3.09 -21.30
CA GLY A 16 -6.21 3.69 -22.62
C GLY A 16 -7.20 4.84 -22.74
N GLU A 17 -8.00 5.13 -21.74
CA GLU A 17 -8.88 6.30 -21.71
C GLU A 17 -8.22 7.47 -20.94
N ARG A 18 -8.34 8.68 -21.48
CA ARG A 18 -7.83 9.88 -20.81
C ARG A 18 -8.80 10.32 -19.70
N VAL A 19 -8.34 10.20 -18.46
CA VAL A 19 -9.11 10.59 -17.26
C VAL A 19 -9.16 12.10 -17.09
N GLY A 20 -8.08 12.79 -17.41
CA GLY A 20 -7.98 14.23 -17.24
C GLY A 20 -6.57 14.77 -17.39
N VAL A 21 -6.38 16.00 -16.95
CA VAL A 21 -5.08 16.70 -17.03
C VAL A 21 -4.72 17.28 -15.67
N TRP A 22 -3.53 16.92 -15.19
CA TRP A 22 -2.90 17.51 -14.00
C TRP A 22 -1.95 18.62 -14.43
N ARG A 23 -2.14 19.84 -13.88
CA ARG A 23 -1.39 21.03 -14.26
C ARG A 23 -0.63 21.61 -13.08
N LEU A 24 0.58 22.05 -13.36
CA LEU A 24 1.40 22.89 -12.51
C LEU A 24 1.44 24.28 -13.13
N PRO A 25 0.54 25.20 -12.74
CA PRO A 25 0.56 26.57 -13.25
C PRO A 25 1.84 27.31 -12.84
N THR A 26 2.24 28.31 -13.63
CA THR A 26 3.36 29.18 -13.25
C THR A 26 3.08 30.02 -12.01
N ARG A 27 1.81 30.26 -11.70
CA ARG A 27 1.31 30.94 -10.50
C ARG A 27 0.03 30.26 -10.03
N GLY A 28 -0.09 30.13 -8.71
CA GLY A 28 -1.26 29.53 -8.10
C GLY A 28 -1.05 28.03 -7.76
N PRO A 29 -2.09 27.38 -7.22
CA PRO A 29 -2.03 26.01 -6.79
C PRO A 29 -2.06 25.04 -7.98
N MET A 30 -1.62 23.78 -7.75
CA MET A 30 -1.81 22.68 -8.68
C MET A 30 -3.30 22.47 -8.98
N GLU A 31 -3.60 22.07 -10.21
CA GLU A 31 -4.95 21.89 -10.72
C GLU A 31 -5.12 20.52 -11.36
N PHE A 32 -6.31 19.94 -11.21
CA PHE A 32 -6.72 18.75 -11.95
C PHE A 32 -8.10 18.98 -12.58
N ALA A 33 -8.19 18.76 -13.88
CA ALA A 33 -9.43 18.84 -14.64
C ALA A 33 -9.74 17.47 -15.25
N TYR A 34 -10.93 16.97 -15.01
CA TYR A 34 -11.41 15.77 -15.70
C TYR A 34 -11.62 16.01 -17.19
N ASP A 35 -11.38 14.97 -18.00
CA ASP A 35 -11.78 14.99 -19.40
C ASP A 35 -13.30 14.84 -19.49
N PRO A 36 -14.02 15.69 -20.24
CA PRO A 36 -15.47 15.56 -20.41
C PRO A 36 -15.89 14.19 -20.98
N ALA A 37 -15.07 13.60 -21.86
CA ALA A 37 -15.33 12.26 -22.39
C ALA A 37 -15.26 11.19 -21.29
N TRP A 38 -14.29 11.29 -20.36
CA TRP A 38 -14.20 10.40 -19.21
C TRP A 38 -15.38 10.52 -18.26
N VAL A 39 -15.83 11.75 -17.98
CA VAL A 39 -17.01 11.97 -17.13
C VAL A 39 -18.28 11.36 -17.74
N ALA A 40 -18.39 11.36 -19.07
CA ALA A 40 -19.51 10.78 -19.80
C ALA A 40 -19.35 9.27 -20.09
N SER A 41 -18.15 8.70 -19.91
CA SER A 41 -17.86 7.29 -20.20
C SER A 41 -18.59 6.36 -19.24
N PRO A 42 -19.14 5.21 -19.70
CA PRO A 42 -19.63 4.16 -18.80
C PRO A 42 -18.56 3.61 -17.86
N ALA A 43 -17.29 3.69 -18.24
CA ALA A 43 -16.14 3.36 -17.40
C ALA A 43 -15.76 4.51 -16.44
N GLY A 44 -16.33 5.71 -16.66
CA GLY A 44 -16.02 6.93 -15.94
C GLY A 44 -16.29 6.81 -14.45
N ARG A 45 -15.31 7.20 -13.67
CA ARG A 45 -15.38 7.29 -12.19
C ARG A 45 -14.44 8.36 -11.71
N PRO A 46 -14.69 8.95 -10.53
CA PRO A 46 -13.72 9.86 -9.93
C PRO A 46 -12.35 9.19 -9.75
N LEU A 47 -11.30 9.98 -9.91
CA LEU A 47 -9.93 9.54 -9.66
C LEU A 47 -9.71 9.21 -8.18
N SER A 48 -10.44 9.93 -7.32
CA SER A 48 -10.42 9.80 -5.86
C SER A 48 -11.72 10.30 -5.26
N LEU A 49 -12.09 9.79 -4.08
CA LEU A 49 -13.19 10.34 -3.30
C LEU A 49 -12.91 11.80 -2.85
N SER A 50 -11.63 12.19 -2.74
CA SER A 50 -11.24 13.59 -2.46
C SER A 50 -11.29 14.50 -3.69
N LEU A 51 -11.42 13.93 -4.89
CA LEU A 51 -11.52 14.63 -6.18
C LEU A 51 -12.80 14.15 -6.93
N PRO A 52 -14.01 14.33 -6.36
CA PRO A 52 -15.24 13.79 -6.94
C PRO A 52 -15.62 14.48 -8.26
N PHE A 53 -16.42 13.83 -9.09
CA PHE A 53 -17.10 14.53 -10.17
C PHE A 53 -17.98 15.64 -9.60
N ALA A 54 -17.87 16.83 -10.15
CA ALA A 54 -18.63 18.00 -9.73
C ALA A 54 -19.50 18.52 -10.88
N PRO A 55 -20.70 19.10 -10.60
CA PRO A 55 -21.52 19.73 -11.61
C PRO A 55 -20.72 20.77 -12.41
N GLY A 56 -20.90 20.79 -13.73
CA GLY A 56 -20.16 21.70 -14.61
C GLY A 56 -18.68 21.34 -14.81
N ASN A 57 -18.24 20.15 -14.37
CA ASN A 57 -16.86 19.68 -14.46
C ASN A 57 -15.84 20.70 -13.94
N VAL A 58 -16.07 21.21 -12.75
CA VAL A 58 -15.25 22.24 -12.12
C VAL A 58 -13.84 21.70 -11.86
N VAL A 59 -12.82 22.52 -12.18
CA VAL A 59 -11.40 22.19 -11.97
C VAL A 59 -11.10 22.10 -10.47
N HIS A 60 -10.56 20.96 -10.04
CA HIS A 60 -10.04 20.78 -8.69
C HIS A 60 -8.73 21.55 -8.52
N LYS A 61 -8.53 22.21 -7.38
CA LYS A 61 -7.34 23.03 -7.10
C LYS A 61 -6.80 22.83 -5.69
N GLY A 62 -5.51 22.99 -5.55
CA GLY A 62 -4.85 23.13 -4.26
C GLY A 62 -4.39 21.81 -3.63
N PRO A 63 -4.32 21.77 -2.27
CA PRO A 63 -3.63 20.69 -1.56
C PRO A 63 -4.17 19.29 -1.84
N ARG A 64 -5.48 19.12 -2.05
CA ARG A 64 -6.08 17.81 -2.35
C ARG A 64 -5.54 17.20 -3.64
N VAL A 65 -5.35 18.05 -4.67
CA VAL A 65 -4.76 17.62 -5.95
C VAL A 65 -3.31 17.18 -5.72
N LEU A 66 -2.51 18.04 -5.07
CA LEU A 66 -1.12 17.70 -4.75
C LEU A 66 -1.03 16.40 -3.93
N ASN A 67 -1.82 16.30 -2.86
CA ASN A 67 -1.76 15.16 -1.95
C ASN A 67 -2.17 13.85 -2.63
N TYR A 68 -3.15 13.88 -3.56
CA TYR A 68 -3.52 12.69 -4.30
C TYR A 68 -2.33 12.13 -5.09
N PHE A 69 -1.66 12.99 -5.87
CA PHE A 69 -0.53 12.56 -6.70
C PHE A 69 0.72 12.26 -5.86
N ASP A 70 1.01 13.04 -4.82
CA ASP A 70 2.16 12.79 -3.93
C ASP A 70 2.08 11.44 -3.22
N ASN A 71 0.86 10.97 -2.87
CA ASN A 71 0.63 9.66 -2.26
C ASN A 71 0.90 8.48 -3.20
N LEU A 72 1.05 8.69 -4.51
CA LEU A 72 1.51 7.66 -5.44
C LEU A 72 3.02 7.40 -5.36
N LEU A 73 3.78 8.29 -4.73
CA LEU A 73 5.24 8.22 -4.63
C LEU A 73 5.70 7.52 -3.34
N PRO A 74 6.96 7.05 -3.30
CA PRO A 74 7.58 6.61 -2.06
C PRO A 74 7.55 7.69 -0.98
N ASP A 75 7.30 7.29 0.28
CA ASP A 75 7.27 8.22 1.43
C ASP A 75 8.69 8.64 1.86
N SER A 76 9.70 7.80 1.61
CA SER A 76 11.09 8.04 2.00
C SER A 76 11.76 9.08 1.10
N GLU A 77 12.21 10.18 1.70
CA GLU A 77 12.99 11.21 0.99
C GLU A 77 14.28 10.62 0.38
N ALA A 78 14.92 9.66 1.05
CA ALA A 78 16.11 8.98 0.55
C ALA A 78 15.82 8.21 -0.75
N ILE A 79 14.67 7.54 -0.83
CA ILE A 79 14.23 6.85 -2.05
C ILE A 79 13.91 7.88 -3.14
N ARG A 80 13.20 8.97 -2.82
CA ARG A 80 12.90 10.06 -3.78
C ARG A 80 14.19 10.67 -4.35
N LYS A 81 15.21 10.89 -3.52
CA LYS A 81 16.52 11.39 -3.96
C LYS A 81 17.20 10.44 -4.95
N ARG A 82 17.18 9.12 -4.68
CA ARG A 82 17.73 8.13 -5.63
C ARG A 82 16.99 8.10 -6.96
N ILE A 83 15.66 8.18 -6.92
CA ILE A 83 14.81 8.30 -8.12
C ILE A 83 15.20 9.56 -8.89
N ALA A 84 15.26 10.71 -8.23
CA ALA A 84 15.64 11.97 -8.85
C ALA A 84 17.02 11.92 -9.50
N GLN A 85 18.00 11.31 -8.83
CA GLN A 85 19.34 11.13 -9.38
C GLN A 85 19.33 10.19 -10.60
N ARG A 86 18.59 9.08 -10.54
CA ARG A 86 18.52 8.09 -11.62
C ARG A 86 17.86 8.67 -12.87
N TYR A 87 16.75 9.38 -12.71
CA TYR A 87 15.98 9.93 -13.83
C TYR A 87 16.30 11.40 -14.12
N GLN A 88 17.27 11.99 -13.40
CA GLN A 88 17.73 13.38 -13.59
C GLN A 88 16.56 14.38 -13.53
N THR A 89 15.68 14.25 -12.53
CA THR A 89 14.57 15.17 -12.32
C THR A 89 15.07 16.51 -11.77
N ASP A 90 14.37 17.60 -12.10
CA ASP A 90 14.76 18.95 -11.66
C ASP A 90 14.60 19.13 -10.13
N THR A 91 13.57 18.52 -9.55
CA THR A 91 13.26 18.61 -8.12
C THR A 91 12.82 17.24 -7.53
N LEU A 92 12.56 17.21 -6.22
CA LEU A 92 11.95 16.06 -5.53
C LEU A 92 10.42 16.18 -5.44
N ASP A 93 9.83 17.20 -6.07
CA ASP A 93 8.40 17.45 -6.03
C ASP A 93 7.63 16.37 -6.79
N ALA A 94 6.39 16.14 -6.35
CA ALA A 94 5.55 15.08 -6.91
C ALA A 94 5.39 15.18 -8.44
N PHE A 95 5.31 16.41 -8.98
CA PHE A 95 5.16 16.61 -10.42
C PHE A 95 6.37 16.11 -11.21
N ASP A 96 7.58 16.50 -10.79
CA ASP A 96 8.82 16.11 -11.49
C ASP A 96 9.11 14.63 -11.39
N LEU A 97 8.92 14.07 -10.20
CA LEU A 97 9.11 12.63 -10.00
C LEU A 97 8.10 11.82 -10.81
N LEU A 98 6.81 12.17 -10.77
CA LEU A 98 5.77 11.43 -11.49
C LEU A 98 5.85 11.65 -13.01
N GLN A 99 6.33 12.77 -13.49
CA GLN A 99 6.67 12.94 -14.91
C GLN A 99 7.74 11.92 -15.35
N ALA A 100 8.67 11.60 -14.47
CA ALA A 100 9.73 10.64 -14.74
C ALA A 100 9.29 9.18 -14.61
N ILE A 101 8.50 8.83 -13.57
CA ILE A 101 8.24 7.43 -13.21
C ILE A 101 6.74 7.06 -13.18
N GLY A 102 5.83 7.96 -13.51
CA GLY A 102 4.37 7.76 -13.36
C GLY A 102 3.70 6.89 -14.42
N ARG A 103 4.44 6.13 -15.23
CA ARG A 103 3.86 5.26 -16.27
C ARG A 103 3.17 4.02 -15.72
N ASP A 104 3.57 3.53 -14.55
CA ASP A 104 2.91 2.43 -13.85
C ASP A 104 2.80 2.74 -12.35
N CYS A 105 1.70 3.36 -11.97
CA CYS A 105 1.38 3.70 -10.59
C CYS A 105 0.55 2.60 -9.91
N VAL A 106 0.35 2.77 -8.60
CA VAL A 106 -0.67 2.03 -7.85
C VAL A 106 -2.05 2.39 -8.41
N GLY A 107 -2.94 1.41 -8.49
CA GLY A 107 -4.26 1.58 -9.12
C GLY A 107 -4.18 1.63 -10.64
N ALA A 108 -5.07 2.42 -11.25
CA ALA A 108 -5.19 2.48 -12.71
C ALA A 108 -4.42 3.64 -13.35
N VAL A 109 -3.80 4.49 -12.55
CA VAL A 109 -3.21 5.75 -13.03
C VAL A 109 -1.94 5.52 -13.84
N GLN A 110 -1.90 6.15 -15.02
CA GLN A 110 -0.71 6.36 -15.83
C GLN A 110 -0.57 7.86 -16.11
N LEU A 111 0.63 8.38 -15.94
CA LEU A 111 0.96 9.78 -16.17
C LEU A 111 1.90 9.89 -17.36
N LEU A 112 1.49 10.64 -18.38
CA LEU A 112 2.24 10.85 -19.61
C LEU A 112 2.31 12.35 -19.94
N ALA A 113 3.23 12.74 -20.81
CA ALA A 113 3.22 14.09 -21.36
C ALA A 113 1.86 14.36 -22.06
N VAL A 114 1.47 15.66 -22.14
CA VAL A 114 0.12 16.02 -22.60
C VAL A 114 -0.17 15.52 -24.01
N ASP A 115 0.85 15.50 -24.86
CA ASP A 115 0.76 15.10 -26.27
C ASP A 115 0.99 13.59 -26.47
N ASP A 116 1.29 12.86 -25.38
CA ASP A 116 1.50 11.41 -25.43
C ASP A 116 0.23 10.65 -25.05
N ALA A 117 0.08 9.47 -25.64
CA ALA A 117 -0.95 8.49 -25.28
C ALA A 117 -0.31 7.12 -24.98
N PRO A 118 -0.93 6.29 -24.10
CA PRO A 118 -0.42 4.96 -23.84
C PRO A 118 -0.50 4.09 -25.10
N ALA A 119 0.64 3.56 -25.53
CA ALA A 119 0.74 2.69 -26.70
C ALA A 119 0.63 1.22 -26.28
N GLY A 120 -0.09 0.42 -27.08
CA GLY A 120 -0.17 -1.03 -26.87
C GLY A 120 -0.98 -1.44 -25.64
N VAL A 121 -2.09 -0.75 -25.36
CA VAL A 121 -2.94 -1.01 -24.19
C VAL A 121 -3.52 -2.43 -24.20
N GLU A 122 -4.00 -2.88 -25.38
CA GLU A 122 -4.72 -4.15 -25.56
C GLU A 122 -3.79 -5.34 -25.84
N ARG A 123 -2.55 -5.29 -25.42
CA ARG A 123 -1.57 -6.37 -25.57
C ARG A 123 -0.61 -6.44 -24.39
N ILE A 124 0.00 -7.61 -24.21
CA ILE A 124 1.05 -7.82 -23.21
C ILE A 124 2.39 -7.86 -23.93
N GLU A 125 3.26 -6.90 -23.61
CA GLU A 125 4.60 -6.80 -24.15
C GLU A 125 5.62 -6.74 -23.02
N GLY A 126 6.65 -7.57 -23.10
CA GLY A 126 7.74 -7.58 -22.12
C GLY A 126 8.96 -8.32 -22.64
N THR A 127 10.10 -7.99 -22.08
CA THR A 127 11.35 -8.72 -22.29
C THR A 127 11.55 -9.71 -21.14
N PRO A 128 11.65 -11.02 -21.41
CA PRO A 128 11.97 -12.01 -20.39
C PRO A 128 13.31 -11.70 -19.72
N LEU A 129 13.35 -11.92 -18.41
CA LEU A 129 14.55 -11.73 -17.58
C LEU A 129 15.00 -13.07 -17.01
N SER A 130 16.31 -13.28 -16.99
CA SER A 130 16.96 -14.35 -16.23
C SER A 130 17.06 -13.99 -14.74
N ASP A 131 17.24 -14.99 -13.88
CA ASP A 131 17.43 -14.78 -12.45
C ASP A 131 18.63 -13.87 -12.15
N SER A 132 19.72 -13.95 -12.95
CA SER A 132 20.88 -13.07 -12.80
C SER A 132 20.60 -11.61 -13.16
N GLU A 133 19.73 -11.35 -14.14
CA GLU A 133 19.31 -10.00 -14.50
C GLU A 133 18.37 -9.42 -13.43
N ILE A 134 17.50 -10.25 -12.85
CA ILE A 134 16.64 -9.86 -11.73
C ILE A 134 17.50 -9.56 -10.49
N GLU A 135 18.48 -10.43 -10.16
CA GLU A 135 19.42 -10.19 -9.06
C GLU A 135 20.13 -8.84 -9.21
N ALA A 136 20.67 -8.58 -10.40
CA ALA A 136 21.36 -7.32 -10.70
C ALA A 136 20.42 -6.10 -10.60
N MET A 137 19.16 -6.23 -11.05
CA MET A 137 18.14 -5.18 -10.92
C MET A 137 17.80 -4.89 -9.46
N LEU A 138 17.58 -5.93 -8.64
CA LEU A 138 17.31 -5.81 -7.21
C LEU A 138 18.47 -5.15 -6.46
N ALA A 139 19.72 -5.54 -6.76
CA ALA A 139 20.91 -4.91 -6.19
C ALA A 139 21.01 -3.42 -6.53
N ARG A 140 20.65 -3.02 -7.77
CA ARG A 140 20.60 -1.61 -8.18
C ARG A 140 19.49 -0.80 -7.51
N THR A 141 18.40 -1.43 -7.09
CA THR A 141 17.29 -0.72 -6.41
C THR A 141 17.75 -0.05 -5.11
N VAL A 142 18.66 -0.69 -4.36
CA VAL A 142 19.19 -0.16 -3.08
C VAL A 142 20.48 0.66 -3.25
N SER A 143 21.14 0.60 -4.40
CA SER A 143 22.37 1.34 -4.66
C SER A 143 22.11 2.72 -5.24
N SER A 144 22.92 3.72 -4.84
CA SER A 144 22.92 5.00 -5.54
C SER A 144 23.59 4.83 -6.90
N PRO A 145 23.04 5.40 -7.98
CA PRO A 145 23.67 5.35 -9.30
C PRO A 145 25.04 6.02 -9.27
N ALA A 146 26.00 5.47 -10.00
CA ALA A 146 27.30 6.12 -10.18
C ALA A 146 27.11 7.49 -10.86
N LEU A 147 27.89 8.49 -10.46
CA LEU A 147 27.80 9.85 -11.00
C LEU A 147 27.98 9.81 -12.53
N GLY A 148 26.96 10.25 -13.29
CA GLY A 148 26.99 10.30 -14.76
C GLY A 148 26.57 9.01 -15.50
N ALA A 149 26.22 7.93 -14.81
CA ALA A 149 25.70 6.73 -15.46
C ALA A 149 24.25 6.98 -15.94
N ARG A 150 24.06 7.03 -17.25
CA ARG A 150 22.73 6.87 -17.86
C ARG A 150 22.49 5.37 -18.04
N ASP A 151 21.45 4.86 -17.38
CA ASP A 151 20.97 3.51 -17.66
C ASP A 151 20.05 3.60 -18.87
N GLU A 152 20.61 3.47 -20.09
CA GLU A 152 19.81 3.47 -21.34
C GLU A 152 18.80 2.32 -21.41
N ALA A 153 18.93 1.34 -20.54
CA ALA A 153 18.02 0.20 -20.42
C ALA A 153 16.78 0.46 -19.55
N ASP A 154 16.65 1.66 -18.97
CA ASP A 154 15.66 1.92 -17.90
C ASP A 154 14.46 2.74 -18.40
N ASP A 155 13.78 2.25 -19.45
CA ASP A 155 12.42 2.71 -19.81
C ASP A 155 11.35 2.24 -18.78
N PHE A 156 11.80 1.54 -17.74
CA PHE A 156 10.94 0.93 -16.73
C PHE A 156 10.64 1.92 -15.60
N ARG A 157 9.56 2.68 -15.78
CA ARG A 157 9.16 3.82 -14.97
C ARG A 157 7.97 3.48 -14.09
N ILE A 158 8.23 3.00 -12.88
CA ILE A 158 7.20 2.61 -11.91
C ILE A 158 7.20 3.51 -10.69
N SER A 159 6.01 3.84 -10.20
CA SER A 159 5.80 4.59 -8.97
C SER A 159 5.05 3.72 -7.96
N LEU A 160 5.72 3.32 -6.90
CA LEU A 160 5.17 2.50 -5.82
C LEU A 160 5.28 3.25 -4.48
N ALA A 161 4.13 3.50 -3.87
CA ALA A 161 4.03 4.16 -2.57
C ALA A 161 4.68 3.35 -1.43
N GLY A 162 5.01 4.02 -0.32
CA GLY A 162 5.53 3.44 0.91
C GLY A 162 7.01 3.71 1.18
N ALA A 163 7.51 3.28 2.34
CA ALA A 163 8.82 3.65 2.87
C ALA A 163 9.94 2.62 2.59
N GLN A 164 9.60 1.41 2.16
CA GLN A 164 10.52 0.31 1.90
C GLN A 164 11.02 0.33 0.47
N GLU A 165 12.28 -0.08 0.26
CA GLU A 165 12.85 -0.32 -1.07
C GLU A 165 12.10 -1.44 -1.78
N LYS A 166 11.63 -1.14 -2.97
CA LYS A 166 10.84 -2.07 -3.78
C LYS A 166 10.96 -1.76 -5.26
N THR A 167 10.71 -2.77 -6.06
CA THR A 167 10.54 -2.67 -7.51
C THR A 167 9.38 -3.56 -7.93
N ALA A 168 9.07 -3.64 -9.22
CA ALA A 168 8.02 -4.54 -9.69
C ALA A 168 8.38 -5.14 -11.04
N LEU A 169 7.80 -6.29 -11.36
CA LEU A 169 7.97 -6.97 -12.64
C LEU A 169 6.61 -7.51 -13.14
N LEU A 170 6.59 -7.86 -14.41
CA LEU A 170 5.51 -8.60 -15.05
C LEU A 170 5.78 -10.10 -14.93
N TRP A 171 4.82 -10.86 -14.40
CA TRP A 171 4.77 -12.32 -14.56
C TRP A 171 3.79 -12.67 -15.68
N HIS A 172 4.31 -13.24 -16.75
CA HIS A 172 3.51 -13.64 -17.91
C HIS A 172 4.14 -14.84 -18.61
N ASP A 173 3.32 -15.79 -19.04
CA ASP A 173 3.72 -17.03 -19.71
C ASP A 173 4.83 -17.80 -18.98
N GLY A 174 4.72 -17.90 -17.65
CA GLY A 174 5.66 -18.65 -16.83
C GLY A 174 7.03 -17.98 -16.69
N LYS A 175 7.16 -16.69 -17.03
CA LYS A 175 8.43 -15.95 -16.98
C LYS A 175 8.29 -14.59 -16.33
N TRP A 176 9.31 -14.18 -15.61
CA TRP A 176 9.49 -12.80 -15.19
C TRP A 176 9.93 -11.96 -16.37
N GLN A 177 9.32 -10.82 -16.55
CA GLN A 177 9.56 -9.94 -17.70
C GLN A 177 9.63 -8.48 -17.24
N ARG A 178 10.42 -7.69 -17.96
CA ARG A 178 10.36 -6.24 -17.93
C ARG A 178 9.26 -5.79 -18.88
N PRO A 179 8.15 -5.19 -18.40
CA PRO A 179 7.08 -4.77 -19.29
C PRO A 179 7.47 -3.57 -20.14
N HIS A 180 6.83 -3.43 -21.30
CA HIS A 180 7.01 -2.33 -22.24
C HIS A 180 5.67 -1.62 -22.54
N GLY A 181 5.76 -0.38 -23.03
CA GLY A 181 4.61 0.41 -23.45
C GLY A 181 3.60 0.61 -22.33
N ALA A 182 2.33 0.24 -22.57
CA ALA A 182 1.25 0.32 -21.60
C ALA A 182 1.07 -0.94 -20.76
N THR A 183 1.86 -1.99 -20.98
CA THR A 183 1.79 -3.22 -20.19
C THR A 183 2.15 -2.95 -18.72
N PRO A 184 1.31 -3.31 -17.75
CA PRO A 184 1.60 -3.08 -16.34
C PRO A 184 2.50 -4.17 -15.74
N THR A 185 3.11 -3.85 -14.60
CA THR A 185 3.68 -4.88 -13.71
C THR A 185 2.58 -5.65 -13.00
N THR A 186 2.84 -6.91 -12.64
CA THR A 186 1.90 -7.79 -11.93
C THR A 186 2.32 -8.11 -10.50
N HIS A 187 3.59 -7.95 -10.16
CA HIS A 187 4.13 -8.25 -8.83
C HIS A 187 5.07 -7.16 -8.35
N ILE A 188 4.99 -6.87 -7.06
CA ILE A 188 5.90 -5.97 -6.34
C ILE A 188 6.91 -6.82 -5.60
N PHE A 189 8.19 -6.51 -5.76
CA PHE A 189 9.30 -7.12 -5.03
C PHE A 189 9.76 -6.18 -3.92
N LYS A 190 9.57 -6.59 -2.67
CA LYS A 190 10.02 -5.86 -1.48
C LYS A 190 11.33 -6.46 -0.98
N LEU A 191 12.34 -5.62 -0.81
CA LEU A 191 13.64 -5.98 -0.27
C LEU A 191 13.65 -5.95 1.27
N PRO A 192 14.56 -6.66 1.94
CA PRO A 192 14.69 -6.57 3.40
C PRO A 192 14.93 -5.13 3.87
N LEU A 193 14.31 -4.74 4.99
CA LEU A 193 14.41 -3.38 5.53
C LEU A 193 15.76 -3.07 6.19
N GLY A 194 16.46 -4.07 6.71
CA GLY A 194 17.69 -3.87 7.48
C GLY A 194 17.43 -3.20 8.83
N LEU A 195 18.31 -2.27 9.23
CA LEU A 195 18.20 -1.55 10.51
C LEU A 195 17.27 -0.34 10.37
N VAL A 196 16.23 -0.27 11.21
CA VAL A 196 15.16 0.72 11.08
C VAL A 196 14.92 1.48 12.38
N GLY A 197 14.60 2.77 12.23
CA GLY A 197 14.20 3.66 13.32
C GLY A 197 15.36 4.12 14.21
N ASN A 198 15.05 4.97 15.17
CA ASN A 198 16.06 5.57 16.08
C ASN A 198 16.81 4.54 16.93
N LYS A 199 16.26 3.36 17.15
CA LYS A 199 16.88 2.26 17.88
C LYS A 199 17.60 1.25 16.97
N LEU A 200 17.63 1.49 15.68
CA LEU A 200 18.21 0.60 14.69
C LEU A 200 17.70 -0.85 14.84
N ALA A 201 16.38 -1.04 15.00
CA ALA A 201 15.81 -2.37 15.12
C ALA A 201 16.17 -3.21 13.89
N ASP A 202 16.60 -4.44 14.10
CA ASP A 202 17.01 -5.33 13.01
C ASP A 202 15.81 -5.99 12.34
N LEU A 203 15.38 -5.39 11.23
CA LEU A 203 14.33 -5.89 10.36
C LEU A 203 14.88 -6.59 9.09
N SER A 204 16.08 -7.15 9.16
CA SER A 204 16.66 -7.93 8.07
C SER A 204 15.81 -9.15 7.66
N THR A 205 14.91 -9.60 8.55
CA THR A 205 13.93 -10.66 8.29
C THR A 205 12.53 -10.12 7.97
N SER A 206 12.40 -8.87 7.52
CA SER A 206 11.11 -8.26 7.20
C SER A 206 10.34 -9.00 6.10
N VAL A 207 11.02 -9.62 5.14
CA VAL A 207 10.43 -10.46 4.08
C VAL A 207 9.64 -11.62 4.69
N GLU A 208 10.26 -12.35 5.59
CA GLU A 208 9.64 -13.49 6.27
C GLU A 208 8.56 -13.04 7.26
N ASN A 209 8.80 -11.94 7.94
CA ASN A 209 7.86 -11.37 8.90
C ASN A 209 6.56 -10.96 8.22
N GLU A 210 6.62 -10.17 7.14
CA GLU A 210 5.43 -9.76 6.39
C GLU A 210 4.73 -10.97 5.78
N TRP A 211 5.47 -11.89 5.15
CA TRP A 211 4.90 -13.13 4.62
C TRP A 211 4.12 -13.89 5.69
N LEU A 212 4.73 -14.12 6.86
CA LEU A 212 4.09 -14.88 7.94
C LEU A 212 2.87 -14.17 8.50
N CYS A 213 2.92 -12.85 8.68
CA CYS A 213 1.77 -12.08 9.12
C CYS A 213 0.61 -12.17 8.13
N LEU A 214 0.87 -12.09 6.81
CA LEU A 214 -0.16 -12.26 5.78
C LEU A 214 -0.76 -13.67 5.79
N GLN A 215 0.07 -14.74 5.95
CA GLN A 215 -0.46 -16.10 6.08
C GLN A 215 -1.33 -16.27 7.33
N ILE A 216 -0.93 -15.70 8.46
CA ILE A 216 -1.74 -15.72 9.69
C ILE A 216 -3.08 -15.01 9.46
N LEU A 217 -3.09 -13.80 8.91
CA LEU A 217 -4.33 -13.07 8.62
C LEU A 217 -5.24 -13.85 7.66
N ARG A 218 -4.67 -14.48 6.62
CA ARG A 218 -5.40 -15.35 5.69
C ARG A 218 -6.00 -16.57 6.40
N ALA A 219 -5.26 -17.19 7.31
CA ALA A 219 -5.73 -18.33 8.07
C ALA A 219 -6.89 -17.98 9.02
N TYR A 220 -6.97 -16.73 9.49
CA TYR A 220 -8.14 -16.19 10.19
C TYR A 220 -9.32 -15.85 9.26
N GLY A 221 -9.18 -16.01 7.95
CA GLY A 221 -10.23 -15.74 6.97
C GLY A 221 -10.29 -14.30 6.45
N LEU A 222 -9.28 -13.47 6.72
CA LEU A 222 -9.27 -12.10 6.17
C LEU A 222 -8.77 -12.09 4.73
N PRO A 223 -9.31 -11.23 3.86
CA PRO A 223 -8.77 -11.01 2.53
C PRO A 223 -7.41 -10.32 2.62
N VAL A 224 -6.37 -10.94 2.12
CA VAL A 224 -5.00 -10.42 2.11
C VAL A 224 -4.37 -10.57 0.73
N ALA A 225 -3.41 -9.71 0.40
CA ALA A 225 -2.62 -9.83 -0.81
C ALA A 225 -1.89 -11.18 -0.87
N ASN A 226 -1.79 -11.76 -2.06
CA ASN A 226 -0.98 -12.95 -2.27
C ASN A 226 0.49 -12.55 -2.23
N ALA A 227 1.28 -13.31 -1.48
CA ALA A 227 2.69 -13.03 -1.33
C ALA A 227 3.51 -14.32 -1.21
N GLU A 228 4.68 -14.33 -1.81
CA GLU A 228 5.62 -15.45 -1.81
C GLU A 228 7.03 -14.96 -1.51
N ILE A 229 7.80 -15.78 -0.79
CA ILE A 229 9.22 -15.51 -0.57
C ILE A 229 9.99 -16.09 -1.75
N MET A 230 10.71 -15.23 -2.47
CA MET A 230 11.51 -15.61 -3.61
C MET A 230 12.99 -15.27 -3.41
N THR A 231 13.85 -15.99 -4.12
CA THR A 231 15.30 -15.76 -4.11
C THR A 231 15.83 -15.76 -5.53
N PHE A 232 16.53 -14.69 -5.89
CA PHE A 232 17.22 -14.53 -7.17
C PHE A 232 18.71 -14.33 -6.87
N GLY A 233 19.52 -15.37 -7.09
CA GLY A 233 20.92 -15.39 -6.69
C GLY A 233 21.07 -15.16 -5.18
N LYS A 234 21.64 -14.01 -4.78
CA LYS A 234 21.82 -13.60 -3.37
C LYS A 234 20.69 -12.72 -2.84
N GLN A 235 19.78 -12.26 -3.70
CA GLN A 235 18.70 -11.36 -3.33
C GLN A 235 17.46 -12.14 -2.90
N ARG A 236 17.04 -11.94 -1.65
CA ARG A 236 15.80 -12.49 -1.10
C ARG A 236 14.75 -11.39 -1.03
N VAL A 237 13.56 -11.67 -1.55
CA VAL A 237 12.47 -10.68 -1.66
C VAL A 237 11.13 -11.27 -1.26
N LEU A 238 10.22 -10.42 -0.83
CA LEU A 238 8.79 -10.72 -0.80
C LEU A 238 8.20 -10.31 -2.15
N SER A 239 7.76 -11.29 -2.91
CA SER A 239 6.99 -11.08 -4.15
C SER A 239 5.52 -10.97 -3.78
N VAL A 240 4.92 -9.80 -3.97
CA VAL A 240 3.51 -9.55 -3.69
C VAL A 240 2.75 -9.38 -5.00
N GLU A 241 1.76 -10.24 -5.24
CA GLU A 241 0.87 -10.13 -6.39
C GLU A 241 0.03 -8.85 -6.28
N ARG A 242 -0.01 -8.09 -7.35
CA ARG A 242 -0.77 -6.84 -7.43
C ARG A 242 -2.26 -7.13 -7.63
N PHE A 243 -3.06 -6.98 -6.58
CA PHE A 243 -4.51 -7.16 -6.65
C PHE A 243 -5.22 -6.04 -7.43
N ASP A 244 -4.50 -4.99 -7.81
CA ASP A 244 -4.95 -3.92 -8.72
C ASP A 244 -4.65 -4.22 -10.20
N ARG A 245 -4.33 -5.49 -10.52
CA ARG A 245 -4.14 -5.99 -11.88
C ARG A 245 -5.06 -7.18 -12.13
N GLN A 246 -5.60 -7.25 -13.34
CA GLN A 246 -6.47 -8.35 -13.75
C GLN A 246 -6.31 -8.63 -15.21
N LEU A 247 -6.20 -9.90 -15.59
CA LEU A 247 -6.24 -10.27 -17.02
C LEU A 247 -7.63 -9.93 -17.59
N HIS A 248 -7.65 -9.21 -18.69
CA HIS A 248 -8.90 -8.91 -19.41
C HIS A 248 -9.56 -10.19 -19.92
N SER A 249 -10.88 -10.19 -20.07
CA SER A 249 -11.65 -11.36 -20.50
C SER A 249 -11.23 -11.93 -21.88
N SER A 250 -10.61 -11.10 -22.73
CA SER A 250 -10.01 -11.56 -24.00
C SER A 250 -8.74 -12.39 -23.82
N GLY A 251 -8.12 -12.37 -22.62
CA GLY A 251 -6.82 -13.00 -22.36
C GLY A 251 -5.62 -12.29 -22.99
N GLN A 252 -5.81 -11.14 -23.66
CA GLN A 252 -4.74 -10.51 -24.45
C GLN A 252 -4.02 -9.37 -23.74
N TRP A 253 -4.59 -8.80 -22.68
CA TRP A 253 -4.02 -7.67 -21.97
C TRP A 253 -4.42 -7.63 -20.50
N LEU A 254 -3.74 -6.79 -19.73
CA LEU A 254 -3.92 -6.63 -18.30
C LEU A 254 -4.63 -5.31 -17.97
N LEU A 255 -5.77 -5.41 -17.32
CA LEU A 255 -6.49 -4.28 -16.75
C LEU A 255 -5.75 -3.74 -15.52
N ARG A 256 -5.68 -2.42 -15.42
CA ARG A 256 -5.38 -1.70 -14.20
C ARG A 256 -6.69 -1.38 -13.47
N LEU A 257 -6.82 -1.85 -12.24
CA LEU A 257 -8.03 -1.67 -11.44
C LEU A 257 -7.87 -0.42 -10.56
N PRO A 258 -8.77 0.57 -10.69
CA PRO A 258 -8.68 1.79 -9.91
C PRO A 258 -8.74 1.53 -8.42
N GLN A 259 -7.78 2.08 -7.67
CA GLN A 259 -7.74 2.05 -6.21
C GLN A 259 -7.08 3.31 -5.67
N GLU A 260 -7.34 3.60 -4.42
CA GLU A 260 -6.69 4.66 -3.65
C GLU A 260 -6.53 4.27 -2.19
N ASP A 261 -5.46 4.77 -1.52
CA ASP A 261 -5.29 4.62 -0.08
C ASP A 261 -6.12 5.66 0.70
N PHE A 262 -6.28 5.46 2.02
CA PHE A 262 -7.11 6.38 2.82
C PHE A 262 -6.47 7.76 3.04
N CYS A 263 -5.19 7.96 2.80
CA CYS A 263 -4.63 9.32 2.72
C CYS A 263 -5.13 10.03 1.46
N GLN A 264 -5.21 9.33 0.33
CA GLN A 264 -5.80 9.86 -0.91
C GLN A 264 -7.30 10.12 -0.75
N VAL A 265 -8.05 9.18 -0.15
CA VAL A 265 -9.49 9.32 0.15
C VAL A 265 -9.78 10.61 0.91
N TYR A 266 -8.97 10.92 1.93
CA TYR A 266 -9.12 12.12 2.75
C TYR A 266 -8.38 13.35 2.20
N GLY A 267 -7.60 13.20 1.14
CA GLY A 267 -6.80 14.27 0.56
C GLY A 267 -5.74 14.81 1.51
N VAL A 268 -5.19 13.95 2.39
CA VAL A 268 -4.13 14.30 3.34
C VAL A 268 -2.75 13.92 2.81
N PRO A 269 -1.69 14.64 3.16
CA PRO A 269 -0.34 14.34 2.67
C PRO A 269 0.23 13.06 3.29
N SER A 270 1.15 12.39 2.58
CA SER A 270 1.75 11.12 2.97
C SER A 270 2.45 11.14 4.35
N HIS A 271 3.03 12.28 4.74
CA HIS A 271 3.67 12.45 6.05
C HIS A 271 2.68 12.49 7.23
N ARG A 272 1.36 12.62 6.97
CA ARG A 272 0.29 12.54 7.97
C ARG A 272 -0.47 11.22 7.89
N LYS A 273 0.18 10.12 7.57
CA LYS A 273 -0.45 8.81 7.47
C LYS A 273 -0.83 8.18 8.82
N TYR A 274 -0.19 8.61 9.91
CA TYR A 274 -0.49 8.15 11.27
C TYR A 274 -1.54 9.03 11.93
N GLU A 275 -2.47 8.42 12.68
CA GLU A 275 -3.54 9.15 13.36
C GLU A 275 -3.02 10.16 14.40
N ASN A 276 -1.91 9.86 15.06
CA ASN A 276 -1.27 10.78 16.03
C ASN A 276 -0.59 11.99 15.36
N GLU A 277 -0.38 11.95 14.05
CA GLU A 277 0.15 13.05 13.23
C GLU A 277 -0.96 13.81 12.49
N GLY A 278 -2.23 13.50 12.80
CA GLY A 278 -3.40 14.12 12.21
C GLY A 278 -3.92 13.42 10.95
N GLY A 279 -3.52 12.17 10.73
CA GLY A 279 -4.04 11.32 9.68
C GLY A 279 -5.36 10.63 10.05
N PRO A 280 -5.99 9.93 9.08
CA PRO A 280 -7.21 9.18 9.32
C PRO A 280 -6.99 8.04 10.32
N GLY A 281 -7.94 7.88 11.26
CA GLY A 281 -8.01 6.77 12.20
C GLY A 281 -9.08 5.75 11.82
N VAL A 282 -9.23 4.70 12.64
CA VAL A 282 -10.20 3.61 12.41
C VAL A 282 -11.62 4.14 12.17
N LEU A 283 -12.06 5.16 12.94
CA LEU A 283 -13.40 5.73 12.80
C LEU A 283 -13.59 6.47 11.47
N ASP A 284 -12.53 7.07 10.95
CA ASP A 284 -12.58 7.73 9.65
C ASP A 284 -12.69 6.69 8.54
N LEU A 285 -11.88 5.62 8.60
CA LEU A 285 -11.97 4.52 7.65
C LEU A 285 -13.38 3.90 7.68
N ALA A 286 -13.90 3.61 8.87
CA ALA A 286 -15.25 3.03 9.03
C ALA A 286 -16.35 3.91 8.42
N ARG A 287 -16.26 5.25 8.58
CA ARG A 287 -17.24 6.19 8.00
C ARG A 287 -17.31 6.08 6.47
N ILE A 288 -16.18 5.91 5.82
CA ILE A 288 -16.16 5.64 4.37
C ILE A 288 -16.72 4.24 4.09
N LEU A 289 -16.26 3.21 4.78
CA LEU A 289 -16.66 1.83 4.52
C LEU A 289 -18.14 1.54 4.80
N GLN A 290 -18.82 2.35 5.62
CA GLN A 290 -20.29 2.28 5.79
C GLN A 290 -21.06 2.52 4.48
N GLN A 291 -20.46 3.17 3.49
CA GLN A 291 -21.05 3.44 2.18
C GLN A 291 -20.50 2.50 1.08
N SER A 292 -19.68 1.52 1.45
CA SER A 292 -19.16 0.50 0.56
C SER A 292 -20.28 -0.43 0.05
N VAL A 293 -20.11 -1.01 -1.14
CA VAL A 293 -21.01 -2.05 -1.65
C VAL A 293 -21.02 -3.32 -0.80
N SER A 294 -20.02 -3.51 0.05
CA SER A 294 -19.84 -4.63 0.97
C SER A 294 -19.70 -4.16 2.42
N ALA A 295 -20.43 -3.11 2.82
CA ALA A 295 -20.22 -2.35 4.06
C ALA A 295 -20.04 -3.23 5.31
N GLN A 296 -20.93 -4.22 5.53
CA GLN A 296 -20.86 -5.11 6.70
C GLN A 296 -19.56 -5.92 6.72
N GLN A 297 -19.18 -6.48 5.58
CA GLN A 297 -17.97 -7.29 5.45
C GLN A 297 -16.70 -6.44 5.56
N ASP A 298 -16.70 -5.26 4.95
CA ASP A 298 -15.55 -4.35 4.96
C ASP A 298 -15.29 -3.79 6.36
N ILE A 299 -16.34 -3.46 7.12
CA ILE A 299 -16.23 -3.02 8.52
C ILE A 299 -15.80 -4.17 9.42
N GLU A 300 -16.32 -5.39 9.23
CA GLU A 300 -15.84 -6.58 9.96
C GLU A 300 -14.34 -6.81 9.69
N THR A 301 -13.91 -6.74 8.42
CA THR A 301 -12.50 -6.88 8.04
C THR A 301 -11.64 -5.80 8.71
N LEU A 302 -12.09 -4.54 8.72
CA LEU A 302 -11.38 -3.45 9.39
C LEU A 302 -11.24 -3.73 10.90
N LEU A 303 -12.31 -4.09 11.60
CA LEU A 303 -12.27 -4.36 13.04
C LEU A 303 -11.44 -5.61 13.37
N ALA A 304 -11.61 -6.70 12.62
CA ALA A 304 -10.82 -7.91 12.77
C ALA A 304 -9.33 -7.63 12.57
N SER A 305 -8.97 -6.81 11.56
CA SER A 305 -7.58 -6.42 11.33
C SER A 305 -6.99 -5.67 12.53
N GLN A 306 -7.74 -4.75 13.15
CA GLN A 306 -7.26 -4.02 14.33
C GLN A 306 -7.04 -4.92 15.55
N ILE A 307 -7.92 -5.90 15.78
CA ILE A 307 -7.75 -6.90 16.85
C ILE A 307 -6.50 -7.74 16.57
N LEU A 308 -6.35 -8.22 15.34
CA LEU A 308 -5.21 -9.06 14.94
C LEU A 308 -3.90 -8.26 14.91
N PHE A 309 -3.91 -6.98 14.53
CA PHE A 309 -2.73 -6.12 14.62
C PHE A 309 -2.28 -5.95 16.08
N TRP A 310 -3.22 -5.80 17.01
CA TRP A 310 -2.90 -5.82 18.42
C TRP A 310 -2.33 -7.18 18.87
N MET A 311 -2.93 -8.30 18.45
CA MET A 311 -2.46 -9.65 18.81
C MET A 311 -1.08 -9.97 18.21
N LEU A 312 -0.82 -9.53 16.98
CA LEU A 312 0.45 -9.69 16.27
C LEU A 312 1.50 -8.65 16.72
N ALA A 313 1.13 -7.68 17.54
CA ALA A 313 1.95 -6.49 17.81
C ALA A 313 2.45 -5.86 16.49
N ALA A 314 1.54 -5.59 15.56
CA ALA A 314 1.80 -4.95 14.26
C ALA A 314 1.48 -3.45 14.37
N PRO A 315 2.50 -2.58 14.56
CA PRO A 315 2.28 -1.17 14.87
C PRO A 315 1.97 -0.30 13.66
N ASP A 316 2.27 -0.76 12.44
CA ASP A 316 2.33 0.09 11.24
C ASP A 316 1.06 0.06 10.37
N GLY A 317 -0.08 -0.39 10.93
CA GLY A 317 -1.36 -0.39 10.23
C GLY A 317 -1.98 1.02 10.12
N HIS A 318 -1.32 1.92 9.37
CA HIS A 318 -1.76 3.30 9.19
C HIS A 318 -2.68 3.46 7.95
N ALA A 319 -3.21 4.67 7.73
CA ALA A 319 -4.18 4.97 6.68
C ALA A 319 -3.72 4.59 5.25
N LYS A 320 -2.42 4.61 4.95
CA LYS A 320 -1.87 4.19 3.64
C LYS A 320 -1.79 2.67 3.47
N ASN A 321 -1.92 1.89 4.54
CA ASN A 321 -1.94 0.42 4.49
C ASN A 321 -3.36 -0.15 4.37
N PHE A 322 -4.34 0.73 4.15
CA PHE A 322 -5.70 0.40 3.78
C PHE A 322 -6.06 1.15 2.50
N SER A 323 -6.73 0.45 1.58
CA SER A 323 -7.16 1.03 0.30
C SER A 323 -8.58 0.64 -0.02
N ILE A 324 -9.22 1.42 -0.87
CA ILE A 324 -10.49 1.07 -1.50
C ILE A 324 -10.29 0.86 -3.00
N ARG A 325 -11.00 -0.11 -3.55
CA ARG A 325 -11.17 -0.28 -4.99
C ARG A 325 -12.34 0.57 -5.45
N LEU A 326 -12.09 1.46 -6.39
CA LEU A 326 -13.13 2.28 -7.02
C LEU A 326 -13.81 1.48 -8.14
N LEU A 327 -15.13 1.37 -8.06
CA LEU A 327 -15.98 0.67 -9.00
C LEU A 327 -16.75 1.66 -9.88
N ALA A 328 -17.38 1.18 -10.95
CA ALA A 328 -18.26 2.01 -11.76
C ALA A 328 -19.43 2.58 -10.94
N GLY A 329 -19.99 3.72 -11.39
CA GLY A 329 -21.14 4.35 -10.73
C GLY A 329 -20.81 4.96 -9.36
N GLY A 330 -19.54 5.30 -9.08
CA GLY A 330 -19.11 5.89 -7.81
C GLY A 330 -19.11 4.94 -6.62
N GLN A 331 -19.29 3.65 -6.87
CA GLN A 331 -19.23 2.60 -5.85
C GLN A 331 -17.78 2.27 -5.49
N TYR A 332 -17.57 1.63 -4.34
CA TYR A 332 -16.26 1.16 -3.89
C TYR A 332 -16.39 0.06 -2.84
N ARG A 333 -15.27 -0.60 -2.56
CA ARG A 333 -15.13 -1.59 -1.47
C ARG A 333 -13.69 -1.63 -0.96
N LEU A 334 -13.49 -2.16 0.24
CA LEU A 334 -12.16 -2.39 0.80
C LEU A 334 -11.35 -3.34 -0.10
N THR A 335 -10.05 -3.07 -0.24
CA THR A 335 -9.11 -3.98 -0.90
C THR A 335 -8.63 -5.08 0.05
N PRO A 336 -7.98 -6.15 -0.44
CA PRO A 336 -7.22 -7.04 0.43
C PRO A 336 -6.22 -6.27 1.31
N LEU A 337 -5.95 -6.76 2.52
CA LEU A 337 -4.94 -6.22 3.43
C LEU A 337 -3.52 -6.52 2.91
N TYR A 338 -2.59 -5.63 3.17
CA TYR A 338 -1.19 -5.71 2.76
C TYR A 338 -0.28 -4.97 3.75
N ASP A 339 1.02 -5.20 3.67
CA ASP A 339 2.05 -4.47 4.43
C ASP A 339 1.87 -4.59 5.95
N VAL A 340 1.75 -5.84 6.43
CA VAL A 340 1.56 -6.13 7.86
C VAL A 340 2.79 -6.83 8.42
N MET A 341 3.44 -6.21 9.39
CA MET A 341 4.62 -6.74 10.05
C MET A 341 4.50 -6.70 11.58
N SER A 342 4.96 -7.76 12.23
CA SER A 342 4.99 -7.91 13.68
C SER A 342 6.29 -7.39 14.27
N ILE A 343 6.24 -6.77 15.45
CA ILE A 343 7.47 -6.47 16.21
C ILE A 343 7.93 -7.64 17.10
N TRP A 344 7.17 -8.72 17.22
CA TRP A 344 7.56 -9.86 18.04
C TRP A 344 8.95 -10.42 17.73
N PRO A 345 9.41 -10.52 16.46
CA PRO A 345 10.77 -10.98 16.17
C PRO A 345 11.88 -10.13 16.79
N VAL A 346 11.63 -8.82 16.94
CA VAL A 346 12.58 -7.85 17.45
C VAL A 346 12.18 -7.26 18.81
N GLU A 347 11.18 -7.89 19.46
CA GLU A 347 10.71 -7.45 20.78
C GLU A 347 11.78 -7.64 21.85
N GLY A 348 11.97 -6.59 22.68
CA GLY A 348 12.90 -6.57 23.79
C GLY A 348 13.30 -5.17 24.21
N ASN A 349 14.21 -5.11 25.21
CA ASN A 349 14.70 -3.84 25.79
C ASN A 349 16.17 -3.54 25.45
N GLY A 350 16.82 -4.42 24.70
CA GLY A 350 18.22 -4.26 24.29
C GLY A 350 18.43 -3.28 23.13
N PRO A 351 19.68 -3.08 22.69
CA PRO A 351 19.99 -2.39 21.45
C PRO A 351 19.36 -3.16 20.29
N ASN A 352 18.97 -2.46 19.23
CA ASN A 352 18.33 -3.02 18.02
C ASN A 352 17.01 -3.77 18.27
N GLN A 353 16.33 -3.48 19.40
CA GLN A 353 15.06 -4.08 19.78
C GLN A 353 13.98 -3.03 20.02
N TRP A 354 12.73 -3.42 19.78
CA TRP A 354 11.56 -2.62 20.06
C TRP A 354 10.82 -3.17 21.27
N SER A 355 10.50 -2.28 22.22
CA SER A 355 9.72 -2.66 23.39
C SER A 355 8.23 -2.63 23.08
N TRP A 356 7.55 -3.75 23.27
CA TRP A 356 6.09 -3.84 23.17
C TRP A 356 5.39 -2.83 24.11
N PHE A 357 5.95 -2.61 25.32
CA PHE A 357 5.39 -1.63 26.27
C PHE A 357 5.42 -0.18 25.78
N LYS A 358 6.31 0.15 24.85
CA LYS A 358 6.46 1.50 24.26
C LYS A 358 5.84 1.61 22.88
N ALA A 359 5.55 0.48 22.27
CA ALA A 359 4.96 0.43 20.94
C ALA A 359 3.51 0.93 20.95
N LYS A 360 3.09 1.53 19.83
CA LYS A 360 1.77 2.09 19.63
C LYS A 360 1.18 1.57 18.34
N LEU A 361 -0.14 1.42 18.30
CA LEU A 361 -0.90 1.23 17.08
C LEU A 361 -0.87 2.52 16.25
N ALA A 362 -0.76 2.40 14.95
CA ALA A 362 -0.84 3.54 14.03
C ALA A 362 -2.20 4.23 14.07
N MET A 363 -3.26 3.46 14.30
CA MET A 363 -4.62 3.94 14.51
C MET A 363 -5.12 3.49 15.88
N ALA A 364 -5.70 4.41 16.62
CA ALA A 364 -6.11 4.19 18.01
C ALA A 364 -7.46 3.50 18.14
N MET A 365 -7.61 2.77 19.23
CA MET A 365 -8.93 2.37 19.74
C MET A 365 -9.51 3.52 20.57
N TRP A 366 -10.77 3.88 20.32
CA TRP A 366 -11.45 4.97 20.99
C TRP A 366 -12.51 4.45 21.95
N SER A 367 -12.47 4.95 23.21
CA SER A 367 -13.57 4.86 24.16
C SER A 367 -14.05 6.29 24.49
N ARG A 368 -13.98 6.70 25.74
CA ARG A 368 -14.10 8.12 26.15
C ARG A 368 -12.84 8.90 25.76
N SER A 369 -11.72 8.22 25.67
CA SER A 369 -10.39 8.73 25.27
C SER A 369 -9.76 7.85 24.21
N LYS A 370 -8.63 8.31 23.67
CA LYS A 370 -7.81 7.62 22.69
C LYS A 370 -6.87 6.64 23.36
N HIS A 371 -6.78 5.40 22.84
CA HIS A 371 -5.89 4.34 23.32
C HIS A 371 -5.09 3.81 22.12
N ASP A 372 -3.85 4.24 21.99
CA ASP A 372 -2.93 3.81 20.93
C ASP A 372 -1.78 2.92 21.44
N ALA A 373 -1.35 3.01 22.70
CA ALA A 373 -0.32 2.15 23.25
C ALA A 373 -0.84 0.70 23.40
N PHE A 374 -0.08 -0.29 22.91
CA PHE A 374 -0.48 -1.70 22.97
C PHE A 374 -0.90 -2.15 24.37
N ARG A 375 -0.13 -1.72 25.40
CA ARG A 375 -0.38 -2.06 26.81
C ARG A 375 -1.69 -1.49 27.37
N ASP A 376 -2.19 -0.39 26.78
CA ASP A 376 -3.37 0.34 27.29
C ASP A 376 -4.65 -0.09 26.56
N VAL A 377 -4.53 -0.83 25.44
CA VAL A 377 -5.67 -1.36 24.71
C VAL A 377 -6.27 -2.55 25.47
N GLN A 378 -7.57 -2.53 25.64
CA GLN A 378 -8.34 -3.55 26.36
C GLN A 378 -9.52 -4.04 25.51
N ARG A 379 -10.05 -5.23 25.82
CA ARG A 379 -11.17 -5.87 25.15
C ARG A 379 -12.39 -4.92 25.01
N ARG A 380 -12.73 -4.19 26.08
CA ARG A 380 -13.80 -3.20 26.05
C ARG A 380 -13.62 -2.08 25.03
N HIS A 381 -12.37 -1.75 24.64
CA HIS A 381 -12.10 -0.73 23.64
C HIS A 381 -12.51 -1.23 22.23
N PHE A 382 -12.27 -2.50 21.92
CA PHE A 382 -12.76 -3.11 20.67
C PHE A 382 -14.29 -3.16 20.65
N ASN A 383 -14.96 -3.45 21.79
CA ASN A 383 -16.41 -3.40 21.92
C ASN A 383 -16.96 -2.00 21.64
N THR A 384 -16.32 -0.98 22.20
CA THR A 384 -16.70 0.42 21.92
C THR A 384 -16.49 0.77 20.45
N MET A 385 -15.39 0.31 19.84
CA MET A 385 -15.14 0.53 18.41
C MET A 385 -16.19 -0.14 17.53
N ALA A 386 -16.62 -1.36 17.84
CA ALA A 386 -17.69 -2.04 17.10
C ALA A 386 -18.98 -1.21 17.04
N LEU A 387 -19.38 -0.66 18.18
CA LEU A 387 -20.54 0.23 18.25
C LEU A 387 -20.34 1.51 17.42
N ARG A 388 -19.17 2.15 17.57
CA ARG A 388 -18.86 3.42 16.88
C ARG A 388 -18.65 3.27 15.37
N CYS A 389 -18.21 2.11 14.93
CA CYS A 389 -18.07 1.76 13.50
C CYS A 389 -19.37 1.23 12.88
N SER A 390 -20.49 1.17 13.66
CA SER A 390 -21.78 0.60 13.23
C SER A 390 -21.68 -0.89 12.81
N TYR A 391 -20.73 -1.62 13.39
CA TYR A 391 -20.62 -3.07 13.19
C TYR A 391 -21.71 -3.84 13.94
N GLY A 392 -21.96 -3.45 15.19
CA GLY A 392 -22.96 -4.05 16.07
C GLY A 392 -22.88 -3.47 17.47
N ALA A 393 -23.62 -4.04 18.41
CA ALA A 393 -23.63 -3.59 19.80
C ALA A 393 -22.26 -3.75 20.49
N ASN A 394 -21.48 -4.74 20.06
CA ASN A 394 -20.13 -5.03 20.54
C ASN A 394 -19.35 -5.91 19.54
N ALA A 395 -18.06 -6.16 19.80
CA ALA A 395 -17.19 -7.04 19.03
C ALA A 395 -17.06 -8.44 19.66
N GLU A 396 -17.80 -8.79 20.70
CA GLU A 396 -17.59 -10.04 21.46
C GLU A 396 -17.63 -11.30 20.59
N PRO A 397 -18.60 -11.49 19.67
CA PRO A 397 -18.62 -12.66 18.80
C PRO A 397 -17.36 -12.73 17.91
N LEU A 398 -16.88 -11.60 17.41
CA LEU A 398 -15.68 -11.50 16.60
C LEU A 398 -14.43 -11.83 17.43
N ILE A 399 -14.28 -11.21 18.61
CA ILE A 399 -13.16 -11.43 19.53
C ILE A 399 -13.09 -12.90 19.93
N GLN A 400 -14.20 -13.49 20.34
CA GLN A 400 -14.27 -14.88 20.76
C GLN A 400 -13.87 -15.83 19.62
N ARG A 401 -14.38 -15.61 18.42
CA ARG A 401 -14.00 -16.37 17.21
C ARG A 401 -12.50 -16.32 16.96
N LEU A 402 -11.89 -15.13 17.00
CA LEU A 402 -10.46 -14.98 16.76
C LEU A 402 -9.61 -15.68 17.84
N ILE A 403 -10.01 -15.60 19.11
CA ILE A 403 -9.32 -16.30 20.21
C ILE A 403 -9.41 -17.82 20.00
N GLU A 404 -10.60 -18.36 19.73
CA GLU A 404 -10.84 -19.80 19.54
C GLU A 404 -10.10 -20.37 18.32
N GLN A 405 -10.01 -19.61 17.23
CA GLN A 405 -9.28 -20.00 16.03
C GLN A 405 -7.76 -20.00 16.19
N THR A 406 -7.21 -19.27 17.17
CA THR A 406 -5.76 -19.07 17.30
C THR A 406 -4.93 -20.36 17.32
N PRO A 407 -5.29 -21.42 18.06
CA PRO A 407 -4.51 -22.66 18.04
C PRO A 407 -4.48 -23.33 16.67
N GLU A 408 -5.62 -23.38 15.97
CA GLU A 408 -5.74 -23.98 14.64
C GLU A 408 -4.97 -23.15 13.59
N VAL A 409 -5.09 -21.83 13.63
CA VAL A 409 -4.33 -20.91 12.77
C VAL A 409 -2.83 -21.14 12.92
N ILE A 410 -2.33 -21.21 14.15
CA ILE A 410 -0.90 -21.47 14.41
C ILE A 410 -0.50 -22.85 13.85
N ALA A 411 -1.28 -23.88 14.09
CA ALA A 411 -0.98 -25.24 13.61
C ALA A 411 -0.93 -25.29 12.08
N ARG A 412 -1.94 -24.71 11.42
CA ARG A 412 -2.03 -24.65 9.95
C ARG A 412 -0.86 -23.90 9.35
N VAL A 413 -0.62 -22.66 9.79
CA VAL A 413 0.45 -21.82 9.22
C VAL A 413 1.83 -22.39 9.53
N SER A 414 2.00 -23.04 10.69
CA SER A 414 3.26 -23.75 11.03
C SER A 414 3.57 -24.89 10.06
N ALA A 415 2.54 -25.62 9.60
CA ALA A 415 2.68 -26.70 8.63
C ALA A 415 2.97 -26.20 7.19
N GLU A 416 2.61 -24.97 6.89
CA GLU A 416 2.76 -24.32 5.58
C GLU A 416 4.06 -23.48 5.48
N LEU A 417 4.92 -23.46 6.52
CA LEU A 417 6.17 -22.69 6.48
C LEU A 417 7.10 -23.17 5.35
N PRO A 418 7.64 -22.26 4.53
CA PRO A 418 8.59 -22.62 3.49
C PRO A 418 9.83 -23.32 4.05
N GLU A 419 10.42 -24.20 3.24
CA GLU A 419 11.73 -24.78 3.55
C GLU A 419 12.75 -23.68 3.85
N ARG A 420 13.54 -23.82 4.91
CA ARG A 420 14.53 -22.83 5.38
C ARG A 420 13.94 -21.51 5.89
N PHE A 421 12.64 -21.51 6.27
CA PHE A 421 12.08 -20.35 6.98
C PHE A 421 12.81 -20.14 8.32
N PRO A 422 13.15 -18.88 8.71
CA PRO A 422 13.85 -18.61 9.96
C PRO A 422 13.01 -19.01 11.19
N GLY A 423 13.32 -20.14 11.82
CA GLY A 423 12.54 -20.71 12.92
C GLY A 423 12.31 -19.74 14.07
N LYS A 424 13.31 -18.89 14.41
CA LYS A 424 13.17 -17.87 15.46
C LYS A 424 12.11 -16.82 15.16
N VAL A 425 11.92 -16.45 13.88
CA VAL A 425 10.88 -15.49 13.48
C VAL A 425 9.50 -16.10 13.70
N ALA A 426 9.29 -17.33 13.21
CA ALA A 426 8.04 -18.05 13.37
C ALA A 426 7.71 -18.28 14.87
N GLU A 427 8.67 -18.80 15.64
CA GLU A 427 8.50 -19.07 17.07
C GLU A 427 8.07 -17.81 17.83
N ARG A 428 8.74 -16.67 17.61
CA ARG A 428 8.43 -15.43 18.31
C ARG A 428 7.06 -14.88 17.95
N ILE A 429 6.69 -14.90 16.67
CA ILE A 429 5.39 -14.44 16.22
C ILE A 429 4.28 -15.34 16.76
N PHE A 430 4.40 -16.66 16.65
CA PHE A 430 3.39 -17.58 17.16
C PHE A 430 3.25 -17.53 18.67
N LYS A 431 4.37 -17.42 19.42
CA LYS A 431 4.35 -17.26 20.87
C LYS A 431 3.66 -15.95 21.26
N GLY A 432 3.98 -14.85 20.58
CA GLY A 432 3.36 -13.56 20.80
C GLY A 432 1.86 -13.59 20.53
N LEU A 433 1.44 -14.11 19.36
CA LEU A 433 0.05 -14.27 18.98
C LEU A 433 -0.74 -15.10 20.01
N LYS A 434 -0.21 -16.26 20.42
CA LYS A 434 -0.82 -17.12 21.44
C LYS A 434 -0.95 -16.42 22.80
N SER A 435 0.08 -15.69 23.21
CA SER A 435 0.07 -14.91 24.46
C SER A 435 -0.96 -13.78 24.43
N SER A 436 -1.03 -13.06 23.32
CA SER A 436 -2.00 -11.97 23.14
C SER A 436 -3.44 -12.48 23.11
N ALA A 437 -3.71 -13.62 22.44
CA ALA A 437 -5.02 -14.26 22.44
C ALA A 437 -5.46 -14.64 23.87
N ALA A 438 -4.54 -15.28 24.65
CA ALA A 438 -4.80 -15.65 26.03
C ALA A 438 -5.03 -14.42 26.92
N THR A 439 -4.29 -13.34 26.69
CA THR A 439 -4.45 -12.08 27.42
C THR A 439 -5.81 -11.44 27.12
N LEU A 440 -6.18 -11.35 25.83
CA LEU A 440 -7.46 -10.80 25.38
C LEU A 440 -8.65 -11.61 25.94
N GLY A 441 -8.51 -12.94 26.03
CA GLY A 441 -9.53 -13.82 26.63
C GLY A 441 -9.75 -13.61 28.14
N LYS A 442 -8.71 -13.15 28.85
CA LYS A 442 -8.79 -12.86 30.30
C LYS A 442 -9.29 -11.45 30.60
N MET A 443 -9.26 -10.54 29.63
CA MET A 443 -9.75 -9.18 29.83
C MET A 443 -11.27 -9.18 29.98
N PRO A 444 -11.84 -8.36 30.89
CA PRO A 444 -13.30 -8.22 30.97
C PRO A 444 -13.87 -7.62 29.68
N PRO A 445 -15.05 -8.06 29.25
CA PRO A 445 -15.69 -7.56 28.02
C PRO A 445 -16.22 -6.12 28.17
N ALA A 446 -16.50 -5.65 29.37
CA ALA A 446 -17.01 -4.31 29.70
C ALA A 446 -16.14 -3.62 30.76
#